data_7a5fc3c275e9ce7e9fc13c8dd41015b8
#
_entry.id   7a5fc3c275e9ce7e9fc13c8dd41015b8
#
_cell.length_a   1.000
_cell.length_b   1.000
_cell.length_c   1.000
_cell.angle_alpha   90.00
_cell.angle_beta   90.00
_cell.angle_gamma   90.00
#
_symmetry.space_group_name_H-M   'P 1'
#
loop_
_entity.id
_entity.type
_entity.pdbx_description
1 polymer ?
#
loop_
_entity_poly.entity_id
_entity_poly.type
_entity_poly.pdbx_seq_one_letter_code
_entity_poly.pdbx_strand_id
1 'polypeptide(L)'
;EGDLVGGTPEGRGILRFASGERYEGAMAKGQPQGEGSFRWPNGDHYTGQWQQGKKHGKGRMTWANGDHWEGVYDNDAQTADGALMRKNPS
;
A
#
# COMPACT_ATOMS: atom_id res chain seq x y z
N GLU A 1 17.20 -3.66 0.76
CA GLU A 1 17.67 -4.79 1.52
C GLU A 1 16.98 -4.87 2.85
N GLY A 2 16.31 -5.96 3.11
CA GLY A 2 15.58 -6.16 4.34
C GLY A 2 16.31 -7.09 5.29
N ASP A 3 15.82 -7.13 6.50
CA ASP A 3 16.35 -8.07 7.48
C ASP A 3 15.66 -9.40 7.30
N LEU A 4 16.45 -10.44 7.10
CA LEU A 4 15.93 -11.78 6.92
C LEU A 4 16.24 -12.63 8.12
N VAL A 5 15.23 -13.24 8.69
CA VAL A 5 15.37 -14.16 9.79
C VAL A 5 14.66 -15.44 9.41
N GLY A 6 15.42 -16.52 9.28
CA GLY A 6 14.84 -17.79 8.88
C GLY A 6 14.22 -17.77 7.50
N GLY A 7 14.70 -16.90 6.61
CA GLY A 7 14.20 -16.84 5.26
C GLY A 7 12.90 -16.03 5.10
N THR A 8 12.35 -15.50 6.19
CA THR A 8 11.12 -14.73 6.14
C THR A 8 11.44 -13.27 6.37
N PRO A 9 11.06 -12.37 5.44
CA PRO A 9 11.33 -10.95 5.62
C PRO A 9 10.56 -10.39 6.80
N GLU A 10 11.27 -9.63 7.63
CA GLU A 10 10.67 -8.87 8.72
C GLU A 10 11.36 -7.53 8.81
N GLY A 11 10.67 -6.54 9.40
CA GLY A 11 11.18 -5.20 9.40
C GLY A 11 10.74 -4.50 8.13
N ARG A 12 11.64 -3.78 7.48
CA ARG A 12 11.29 -3.08 6.23
C ARG A 12 11.97 -3.77 5.07
N GLY A 13 11.25 -3.83 3.97
CA GLY A 13 11.78 -4.48 2.79
C GLY A 13 11.05 -4.08 1.53
N ILE A 14 11.46 -4.66 0.42
CA ILE A 14 10.86 -4.40 -0.88
C ILE A 14 10.44 -5.73 -1.48
N LEU A 15 9.18 -5.80 -1.90
CA LEU A 15 8.66 -6.95 -2.65
C LEU A 15 8.44 -6.52 -4.09
N ARG A 16 8.92 -7.34 -5.02
CA ARG A 16 8.71 -7.10 -6.44
C ARG A 16 7.98 -8.30 -7.01
N PHE A 17 6.91 -8.00 -7.74
CA PHE A 17 6.05 -9.03 -8.30
C PHE A 17 6.31 -9.16 -9.80
N ALA A 18 6.12 -10.35 -10.32
CA ALA A 18 6.35 -10.61 -11.73
C ALA A 18 5.47 -9.77 -12.64
N SER A 19 4.30 -9.37 -12.15
CA SER A 19 3.38 -8.54 -12.93
C SER A 19 3.78 -7.07 -12.98
N GLY A 20 4.83 -6.67 -12.26
CA GLY A 20 5.29 -5.29 -12.26
C GLY A 20 4.93 -4.49 -11.03
N GLU A 21 4.19 -5.08 -10.12
CA GLU A 21 3.84 -4.43 -8.87
C GLU A 21 5.02 -4.43 -7.91
N ARG A 22 5.01 -3.48 -6.99
CA ARG A 22 6.10 -3.34 -6.03
C ARG A 22 5.56 -2.84 -4.72
N TYR A 23 5.93 -3.52 -3.64
CA TYR A 23 5.63 -3.07 -2.29
C TYR A 23 6.93 -2.67 -1.60
N GLU A 24 6.90 -1.54 -0.88
CA GLU A 24 8.05 -1.09 -0.11
C GLU A 24 7.56 -0.59 1.22
N GLY A 25 8.05 -1.18 2.30
CA GLY A 25 7.64 -0.73 3.63
C GLY A 25 7.82 -1.80 4.68
N ALA A 26 7.09 -1.66 5.77
CA ALA A 26 7.18 -2.58 6.89
C ALA A 26 6.56 -3.92 6.54
N MET A 27 7.16 -4.98 7.06
CA MET A 27 6.73 -6.33 6.78
C MET A 27 6.86 -7.19 8.03
N ALA A 28 6.03 -8.21 8.10
CA ALA A 28 6.13 -9.22 9.13
C ALA A 28 5.65 -10.54 8.54
N LYS A 29 6.39 -11.61 8.82
CA LYS A 29 6.06 -12.96 8.38
C LYS A 29 5.84 -13.03 6.86
N GLY A 30 6.65 -12.28 6.11
CA GLY A 30 6.59 -12.29 4.67
C GLY A 30 5.44 -11.50 4.07
N GLN A 31 4.71 -10.73 4.86
CA GLN A 31 3.56 -9.97 4.39
C GLN A 31 3.70 -8.51 4.75
N PRO A 32 3.11 -7.61 3.94
CA PRO A 32 3.02 -6.22 4.35
C PRO A 32 2.28 -6.09 5.68
N GLN A 33 2.89 -5.37 6.61
CA GLN A 33 2.32 -5.17 7.92
C GLN A 33 2.88 -3.88 8.49
N GLY A 34 2.00 -2.93 8.83
CA GLY A 34 2.43 -1.62 9.25
C GLY A 34 2.37 -0.64 8.09
N GLU A 35 3.25 0.33 8.08
CA GLU A 35 3.23 1.35 7.04
C GLU A 35 4.03 0.92 5.82
N GLY A 36 3.47 1.17 4.62
CA GLY A 36 4.18 0.87 3.41
C GLY A 36 3.50 1.43 2.18
N SER A 37 4.20 1.33 1.06
CA SER A 37 3.73 1.83 -0.23
C SER A 37 3.64 0.69 -1.22
N PHE A 38 2.56 0.66 -1.98
CA PHE A 38 2.36 -0.34 -3.02
C PHE A 38 2.18 0.41 -4.35
N ARG A 39 2.89 -0.03 -5.37
CA ARG A 39 2.82 0.59 -6.69
C ARG A 39 2.42 -0.42 -7.73
N TRP A 40 1.51 -0.01 -8.61
CA TRP A 40 1.07 -0.81 -9.73
C TRP A 40 1.74 -0.32 -11.01
N PRO A 41 1.90 -1.19 -12.00
CA PRO A 41 2.59 -0.78 -13.22
C PRO A 41 1.85 0.27 -14.05
N ASN A 42 0.56 0.45 -13.82
CA ASN A 42 -0.20 1.47 -14.53
C ASN A 42 -0.04 2.87 -13.96
N GLY A 43 0.73 3.03 -12.88
CA GLY A 43 0.97 4.34 -12.28
C GLY A 43 0.18 4.60 -11.02
N ASP A 44 -0.74 3.73 -10.65
CA ASP A 44 -1.44 3.85 -9.38
C ASP A 44 -0.51 3.49 -8.23
N HIS A 45 -0.75 4.04 -7.06
CA HIS A 45 -0.03 3.60 -5.88
C HIS A 45 -0.83 3.87 -4.61
N TYR A 46 -0.55 3.09 -3.60
CA TYR A 46 -1.16 3.23 -2.28
C TYR A 46 -0.06 3.45 -1.26
N THR A 47 -0.29 4.38 -0.33
CA THR A 47 0.60 4.62 0.80
C THR A 47 -0.25 4.64 2.06
N GLY A 48 0.12 3.84 3.03
CA GLY A 48 -0.65 3.81 4.27
C GLY A 48 -0.38 2.54 5.04
N GLN A 49 -1.36 2.14 5.81
CA GLN A 49 -1.20 1.03 6.74
C GLN A 49 -1.68 -0.27 6.14
N TRP A 50 -1.01 -1.33 6.54
CA TRP A 50 -1.26 -2.68 6.05
C TRP A 50 -1.42 -3.62 7.24
N GLN A 51 -2.23 -4.64 7.05
CA GLN A 51 -2.38 -5.68 8.04
C GLN A 51 -2.52 -7.01 7.32
N GLN A 52 -1.58 -7.92 7.57
CA GLN A 52 -1.58 -9.25 6.98
C GLN A 52 -1.74 -9.23 5.46
N GLY A 53 -1.02 -8.33 4.81
CA GLY A 53 -1.05 -8.22 3.37
C GLY A 53 -2.20 -7.43 2.79
N LYS A 54 -3.06 -6.86 3.63
CA LYS A 54 -4.23 -6.10 3.17
C LYS A 54 -4.16 -4.67 3.65
N LYS A 55 -4.73 -3.77 2.86
CA LYS A 55 -4.85 -2.39 3.28
C LYS A 55 -5.79 -2.31 4.48
N HIS A 56 -5.35 -1.64 5.52
CA HIS A 56 -6.13 -1.57 6.75
C HIS A 56 -5.70 -0.33 7.54
N GLY A 57 -6.68 0.43 8.01
CA GLY A 57 -6.38 1.66 8.74
C GLY A 57 -6.25 2.82 7.78
N LYS A 58 -5.57 3.87 8.21
CA LYS A 58 -5.47 5.07 7.41
C LYS A 58 -4.57 4.85 6.21
N GLY A 59 -5.01 5.33 5.06
CA GLY A 59 -4.22 5.19 3.86
C GLY A 59 -4.63 6.17 2.79
N ARG A 60 -3.79 6.22 1.75
CA ARG A 60 -4.00 7.14 0.65
C ARG A 60 -3.75 6.39 -0.65
N MET A 61 -4.77 6.36 -1.49
CA MET A 61 -4.66 5.77 -2.81
C MET A 61 -4.52 6.89 -3.83
N THR A 62 -3.51 6.81 -4.68
CA THR A 62 -3.29 7.78 -5.74
C THR A 62 -3.37 7.06 -7.08
N TRP A 63 -4.18 7.59 -7.98
CA TRP A 63 -4.33 7.01 -9.30
C TRP A 63 -3.42 7.71 -10.29
N ALA A 64 -3.17 7.02 -11.40
CA ALA A 64 -2.23 7.52 -12.41
C ALA A 64 -2.61 8.88 -12.96
N ASN A 65 -3.89 9.22 -12.96
CA ASN A 65 -4.34 10.52 -13.48
C ASN A 65 -4.12 11.66 -12.47
N GLY A 66 -3.65 11.36 -11.26
CA GLY A 66 -3.37 12.38 -10.27
C GLY A 66 -4.45 12.54 -9.21
N ASP A 67 -5.60 11.91 -9.38
CA ASP A 67 -6.61 11.90 -8.34
C ASP A 67 -6.14 11.04 -7.17
N HIS A 68 -6.65 11.31 -5.98
CA HIS A 68 -6.33 10.46 -4.84
C HIS A 68 -7.50 10.41 -3.87
N TRP A 69 -7.51 9.35 -3.07
CA TRP A 69 -8.50 9.15 -2.02
C TRP A 69 -7.77 8.94 -0.72
N GLU A 70 -8.19 9.65 0.31
CA GLU A 70 -7.61 9.52 1.65
C GLU A 70 -8.69 9.15 2.63
N GLY A 71 -8.39 8.16 3.46
CA GLY A 71 -9.37 7.74 4.44
C GLY A 71 -8.97 6.44 5.10
N VAL A 72 -9.95 5.71 5.55
CA VAL A 72 -9.75 4.47 6.30
C VAL A 72 -10.09 3.29 5.40
N TYR A 73 -9.21 2.29 5.41
CA TYR A 73 -9.44 1.01 4.73
C TYR A 73 -9.79 -0.05 5.76
N ASP A 74 -10.60 -0.98 5.34
CA ASP A 74 -10.97 -2.12 6.16
C ASP A 74 -10.88 -3.36 5.28
N ASN A 75 -9.85 -4.19 5.50
CA ASN A 75 -9.59 -5.40 4.71
C ASN A 75 -9.60 -5.12 3.21
N ASP A 76 -8.75 -4.17 2.77
CA ASP A 76 -8.61 -3.78 1.37
C ASP A 76 -9.78 -2.97 0.83
N ALA A 77 -10.78 -2.69 1.61
CA ALA A 77 -11.96 -1.96 1.14
C ALA A 77 -11.94 -0.54 1.65
N GLN A 78 -12.28 0.40 0.79
CA GLN A 78 -12.46 1.78 1.21
C GLN A 78 -13.75 1.89 2.01
N THR A 79 -13.68 2.62 3.12
CA THR A 79 -14.86 2.83 3.95
C THR A 79 -15.47 4.19 3.66
N ALA A 80 -16.56 4.51 4.36
CA ALA A 80 -17.16 5.82 4.25
C ALA A 80 -16.33 6.92 4.89
N ASP A 81 -15.31 6.53 5.67
CA ASP A 81 -14.46 7.50 6.36
C ASP A 81 -13.31 7.95 5.49
N GLY A 82 -13.63 8.56 4.35
CA GLY A 82 -12.61 9.03 3.45
C GLY A 82 -13.16 10.02 2.46
N ALA A 83 -12.27 10.61 1.69
CA ALA A 83 -12.65 11.61 0.71
C ALA A 83 -11.82 11.46 -0.54
N LEU A 84 -12.49 11.53 -1.68
CA LEU A 84 -11.83 11.54 -2.97
C LEU A 84 -11.43 12.97 -3.30
N MET A 85 -10.17 13.15 -3.68
CA MET A 85 -9.65 14.43 -4.08
C MET A 85 -9.21 14.34 -5.52
N ARG A 86 -9.74 15.23 -6.33
CA ARG A 86 -9.46 15.21 -7.75
C ARG A 86 -8.41 16.26 -8.08
N LYS A 87 -7.45 15.83 -8.88
CA LYS A 87 -6.44 16.76 -9.37
C LYS A 87 -7.07 17.77 -10.31
N ASN A 88 -8.05 17.37 -11.06
CA ASN A 88 -8.69 18.18 -12.09
C ASN A 88 -10.19 18.25 -11.81
N PRO A 89 -10.63 19.20 -10.99
CA PRO A 89 -12.03 19.24 -10.57
C PRO A 89 -12.93 19.92 -11.58
N SER A 90 -13.04 19.49 -12.73
CA SER A 90 -13.91 20.12 -13.73
C SER A 90 -15.23 19.40 -13.91
#